data_3fbcd272782a73e4855d21f8baa38bab
#
_entry.id   3fbcd272782a73e4855d21f8baa38bab
#
_cell.length_a   1.000
_cell.length_b   1.000
_cell.length_c   1.000
_cell.angle_alpha   90.00
_cell.angle_beta   90.00
_cell.angle_gamma   90.00
#
_symmetry.space_group_name_H-M   'P 1'
#
loop_
_entity.id
_entity.type
_entity.pdbx_description
1 polymer ?
#
loop_
_entity_poly.entity_id
_entity_poly.type
_entity_poly.pdbx_seq_one_letter_code
_entity_poly.pdbx_strand_id
1 'polypeptide(L)'
;MPSIVPYNDSHFDGVRLLWQEVFPDDPAWNAAEFAIPAKLKIQPELFLIAIDQGAVIGSIMAGYDGHRGWLYALAVRQSHRRQGYGTALVKKAESLLFGMGCKKINLQVRQSNMPVVSFYRSLEYEVEERVSMGKRFRE
;
A
#
# COMPACT_ATOMS: atom_id res chain seq x y z
N MET A 1 18.31 8.48 -2.53
CA MET A 1 17.65 7.22 -2.94
C MET A 1 16.66 6.79 -1.86
N PRO A 2 15.44 6.43 -2.24
CA PRO A 2 14.51 5.87 -1.26
C PRO A 2 15.03 4.59 -0.64
N SER A 3 14.87 4.45 0.67
CA SER A 3 15.19 3.22 1.39
C SER A 3 13.88 2.49 1.67
N ILE A 4 13.69 1.35 1.02
CA ILE A 4 12.48 0.54 1.16
C ILE A 4 12.84 -0.73 1.92
N VAL A 5 12.21 -0.94 3.06
CA VAL A 5 12.49 -2.08 3.93
C VAL A 5 11.18 -2.79 4.32
N PRO A 6 11.25 -4.08 4.67
CA PRO A 6 10.08 -4.75 5.24
C PRO A 6 9.68 -4.10 6.56
N TYR A 7 8.38 -4.07 6.83
CA TYR A 7 7.87 -3.60 8.11
C TYR A 7 8.42 -4.42 9.28
N ASN A 8 8.75 -3.74 10.38
CA ASN A 8 8.94 -4.38 11.66
C ASN A 8 8.28 -3.53 12.76
N ASP A 9 8.18 -4.06 13.96
CA ASP A 9 7.41 -3.42 15.02
C ASP A 9 7.94 -2.04 15.43
N SER A 10 9.20 -1.73 15.17
CA SER A 10 9.74 -0.40 15.43
C SER A 10 9.11 0.67 14.51
N HIS A 11 8.48 0.25 13.42
CA HIS A 11 7.83 1.16 12.47
C HIS A 11 6.38 1.47 12.83
N PHE A 12 5.79 0.79 13.82
CA PHE A 12 4.36 0.89 14.09
C PHE A 12 3.89 2.33 14.30
N ASP A 13 4.52 3.07 15.21
CA ASP A 13 4.10 4.43 15.50
C ASP A 13 4.23 5.34 14.28
N GLY A 14 5.30 5.18 13.51
CA GLY A 14 5.51 5.94 12.28
C GLY A 14 4.42 5.66 11.24
N VAL A 15 4.05 4.40 11.06
CA VAL A 15 3.00 4.03 10.11
C VAL A 15 1.64 4.56 10.60
N ARG A 16 1.36 4.44 11.88
CA ARG A 16 0.12 4.96 12.46
C ARG A 16 -0.03 6.45 12.17
N LEU A 17 1.02 7.23 12.40
CA LEU A 17 1.02 8.67 12.12
C LEU A 17 0.90 8.96 10.63
N LEU A 18 1.61 8.21 9.79
CA LEU A 18 1.53 8.33 8.34
C LEU A 18 0.10 8.12 7.85
N TRP A 19 -0.56 7.05 8.31
CA TRP A 19 -1.92 6.75 7.87
C TRP A 19 -2.95 7.75 8.40
N GLN A 20 -2.72 8.32 9.58
CA GLN A 20 -3.57 9.40 10.07
C GLN A 20 -3.45 10.65 9.19
N GLU A 21 -2.27 10.93 8.67
CA GLU A 21 -2.05 12.05 7.77
C GLU A 21 -2.69 11.80 6.39
N VAL A 22 -2.47 10.62 5.81
CA VAL A 22 -2.83 10.34 4.40
C VAL A 22 -4.26 9.83 4.27
N PHE A 23 -4.75 9.08 5.26
CA PHE A 23 -6.07 8.46 5.24
C PHE A 23 -6.94 8.91 6.43
N PRO A 24 -7.15 10.22 6.65
CA PRO A 24 -7.85 10.68 7.85
C PRO A 24 -9.31 10.22 7.94
N ASP A 25 -9.92 9.92 6.79
CA ASP A 25 -11.34 9.55 6.72
C ASP A 25 -11.56 8.05 6.55
N ASP A 26 -10.52 7.24 6.71
CA ASP A 26 -10.66 5.79 6.56
C ASP A 26 -11.50 5.21 7.71
N PRO A 27 -12.27 4.14 7.43
CA PRO A 27 -13.02 3.44 8.47
C PRO A 27 -12.10 2.90 9.57
N ALA A 28 -12.64 2.77 10.77
CA ALA A 28 -11.88 2.32 11.94
C ALA A 28 -11.17 0.98 11.71
N TRP A 29 -11.77 0.07 10.94
CA TRP A 29 -11.16 -1.24 10.69
C TRP A 29 -9.91 -1.18 9.80
N ASN A 30 -9.65 -0.04 9.14
CA ASN A 30 -8.42 0.18 8.39
C ASN A 30 -7.33 0.84 9.24
N ALA A 31 -7.63 1.18 10.48
CA ALA A 31 -6.64 1.79 11.37
C ALA A 31 -5.48 0.83 11.63
N ALA A 32 -4.29 1.38 11.88
CA ALA A 32 -3.07 0.60 12.08
C ALA A 32 -3.23 -0.46 13.17
N GLU A 33 -3.96 -0.16 14.24
CA GLU A 33 -4.17 -1.07 15.37
C GLU A 33 -4.86 -2.38 14.95
N PHE A 34 -5.63 -2.36 13.88
CA PHE A 34 -6.35 -3.53 13.37
C PHE A 34 -5.71 -4.10 12.09
N ALA A 35 -5.35 -3.23 11.16
CA ALA A 35 -4.84 -3.65 9.86
C ALA A 35 -3.44 -4.28 9.94
N ILE A 36 -2.57 -3.74 10.78
CA ILE A 36 -1.20 -4.25 10.87
C ILE A 36 -1.15 -5.65 11.48
N PRO A 37 -1.77 -5.91 12.65
CA PRO A 37 -1.76 -7.27 13.19
C PRO A 37 -2.35 -8.31 12.22
N ALA A 38 -3.40 -7.94 11.47
CA ALA A 38 -3.98 -8.82 10.47
C ALA A 38 -2.99 -9.12 9.34
N LYS A 39 -2.31 -8.08 8.84
CA LYS A 39 -1.33 -8.26 7.75
C LYS A 39 -0.13 -9.11 8.19
N LEU A 40 0.30 -8.98 9.43
CA LEU A 40 1.46 -9.73 9.92
C LEU A 40 1.21 -11.24 9.97
N LYS A 41 -0.04 -11.68 9.87
CA LYS A 41 -0.39 -13.09 9.81
C LYS A 41 -0.39 -13.64 8.39
N ILE A 42 -0.38 -12.78 7.37
CA ILE A 42 -0.52 -13.20 5.97
C ILE A 42 0.48 -12.44 5.12
N GLN A 43 1.54 -13.13 4.69
CA GLN A 43 2.57 -12.56 3.81
C GLN A 43 3.14 -11.25 4.36
N PRO A 44 3.67 -11.26 5.59
CA PRO A 44 4.18 -10.02 6.21
C PRO A 44 5.34 -9.40 5.44
N GLU A 45 6.08 -10.18 4.67
CA GLU A 45 7.19 -9.72 3.83
C GLU A 45 6.73 -8.78 2.71
N LEU A 46 5.43 -8.74 2.43
CA LEU A 46 4.84 -7.85 1.43
C LEU A 46 4.31 -6.54 2.02
N PHE A 47 4.62 -6.29 3.29
CA PHE A 47 4.34 -4.99 3.90
C PHE A 47 5.64 -4.20 3.94
N LEU A 48 5.72 -3.14 3.13
CA LEU A 48 6.96 -2.41 2.88
C LEU A 48 6.86 -0.98 3.40
N ILE A 49 7.98 -0.49 3.91
CA ILE A 49 8.08 0.84 4.53
C ILE A 49 9.16 1.63 3.83
N ALA A 50 8.87 2.88 3.50
CA ALA A 50 9.87 3.82 2.99
C ALA A 50 10.41 4.66 4.15
N ILE A 51 11.73 4.71 4.26
CA ILE A 51 12.44 5.41 5.33
C ILE A 51 13.26 6.54 4.75
N ASP A 52 13.22 7.70 5.40
CA ASP A 52 14.10 8.81 5.11
C ASP A 52 14.61 9.37 6.43
N GLN A 53 15.94 9.41 6.60
CA GLN A 53 16.60 9.90 7.82
C GLN A 53 16.03 9.26 9.09
N GLY A 54 15.81 7.95 9.04
CA GLY A 54 15.30 7.19 10.18
C GLY A 54 13.80 7.30 10.41
N ALA A 55 13.09 8.10 9.63
CA ALA A 55 11.65 8.30 9.81
C ALA A 55 10.84 7.55 8.76
N VAL A 56 9.69 7.00 9.17
CA VAL A 56 8.73 6.40 8.26
C VAL A 56 8.05 7.52 7.46
N ILE A 57 8.24 7.49 6.14
CA ILE A 57 7.63 8.48 5.24
C ILE A 57 6.71 7.86 4.21
N GLY A 58 6.66 6.54 4.11
CA GLY A 58 5.77 5.87 3.17
C GLY A 58 5.52 4.43 3.54
N SER A 59 4.46 3.89 2.96
CA SER A 59 4.07 2.49 3.15
C SER A 59 3.40 1.94 1.91
N ILE A 60 3.43 0.61 1.77
CA ILE A 60 2.56 -0.13 0.85
C ILE A 60 2.35 -1.53 1.41
N MET A 61 1.16 -2.05 1.25
CA MET A 61 0.87 -3.46 1.49
C MET A 61 0.59 -4.14 0.16
N ALA A 62 1.09 -5.36 0.00
CA ALA A 62 0.76 -6.19 -1.14
C ALA A 62 0.32 -7.57 -0.66
N GLY A 63 -0.45 -8.24 -1.49
CA GLY A 63 -0.88 -9.60 -1.22
C GLY A 63 -0.99 -10.38 -2.51
N TYR A 64 -0.81 -11.72 -2.42
CA TYR A 64 -0.97 -12.61 -3.55
C TYR A 64 -1.85 -13.78 -3.12
N ASP A 65 -2.97 -13.94 -3.80
CA ASP A 65 -3.94 -14.99 -3.46
C ASP A 65 -3.77 -16.25 -4.31
N GLY A 66 -2.74 -16.33 -5.13
CA GLY A 66 -2.51 -17.44 -6.06
C GLY A 66 -3.08 -17.18 -7.45
N HIS A 67 -3.93 -16.15 -7.59
CA HIS A 67 -4.55 -15.78 -8.85
C HIS A 67 -4.20 -14.34 -9.26
N ARG A 68 -4.31 -13.40 -8.31
CA ARG A 68 -3.99 -11.98 -8.53
C ARG A 68 -3.13 -11.44 -7.41
N GLY A 69 -2.27 -10.50 -7.73
CA GLY A 69 -1.64 -9.66 -6.74
C GLY A 69 -2.53 -8.45 -6.46
N TRP A 70 -2.45 -7.92 -5.25
CA TRP A 70 -3.23 -6.76 -4.82
C TRP A 70 -2.32 -5.77 -4.11
N LEU A 71 -2.52 -4.49 -4.40
CA LEU A 71 -1.83 -3.40 -3.70
C LEU A 71 -2.84 -2.59 -2.91
N TYR A 72 -2.46 -2.20 -1.70
CA TYR A 72 -3.28 -1.35 -0.84
C TYR A 72 -2.42 -0.63 0.17
N ALA A 73 -3.01 0.36 0.87
CA ALA A 73 -2.34 1.18 1.86
C ALA A 73 -1.07 1.86 1.33
N LEU A 74 -1.06 2.24 0.04
CA LEU A 74 0.01 3.07 -0.49
C LEU A 74 -0.13 4.48 0.07
N ALA A 75 0.86 4.93 0.79
CA ALA A 75 0.89 6.25 1.40
C ALA A 75 2.29 6.82 1.35
N VAL A 76 2.39 8.12 1.10
CA VAL A 76 3.64 8.88 1.20
C VAL A 76 3.31 10.19 1.90
N ARG A 77 4.09 10.56 2.91
CA ARG A 77 3.91 11.84 3.60
C ARG A 77 3.92 12.98 2.58
N GLN A 78 3.06 13.96 2.80
CA GLN A 78 2.95 15.11 1.91
C GLN A 78 4.31 15.79 1.71
N SER A 79 5.12 15.88 2.76
CA SER A 79 6.45 16.49 2.71
C SER A 79 7.43 15.77 1.78
N HIS A 80 7.14 14.52 1.41
CA HIS A 80 8.05 13.67 0.63
C HIS A 80 7.48 13.28 -0.72
N ARG A 81 6.37 13.90 -1.13
CA ARG A 81 5.77 13.63 -2.44
C ARG A 81 6.60 14.20 -3.57
N ARG A 82 6.43 13.65 -4.77
CA ARG A 82 7.14 14.03 -5.99
C ARG A 82 8.65 13.79 -5.92
N GLN A 83 9.07 12.86 -5.07
CA GLN A 83 10.49 12.50 -4.91
C GLN A 83 10.76 11.04 -5.27
N GLY A 84 9.76 10.34 -5.83
CA GLY A 84 9.94 8.96 -6.29
C GLY A 84 9.67 7.89 -5.25
N TYR A 85 9.26 8.23 -4.02
CA TYR A 85 9.01 7.23 -2.98
C TYR A 85 7.83 6.32 -3.32
N GLY A 86 6.72 6.88 -3.81
CA GLY A 86 5.57 6.08 -4.19
C GLY A 86 5.92 5.09 -5.31
N THR A 87 6.62 5.57 -6.32
CA THR A 87 7.09 4.71 -7.42
C THR A 87 8.00 3.61 -6.91
N ALA A 88 8.94 3.93 -6.01
CA ALA A 88 9.86 2.94 -5.45
C ALA A 88 9.11 1.87 -4.66
N LEU A 89 8.11 2.27 -3.86
CA LEU A 89 7.27 1.32 -3.11
C LEU A 89 6.53 0.36 -4.04
N VAL A 90 5.87 0.91 -5.07
CA VAL A 90 5.13 0.08 -6.03
C VAL A 90 6.07 -0.87 -6.78
N LYS A 91 7.21 -0.36 -7.26
CA LYS A 91 8.16 -1.19 -8.00
C LYS A 91 8.72 -2.32 -7.14
N LYS A 92 9.00 -2.07 -5.86
CA LYS A 92 9.47 -3.12 -4.96
C LYS A 92 8.40 -4.17 -4.74
N ALA A 93 7.15 -3.75 -4.50
CA ALA A 93 6.03 -4.67 -4.35
C ALA A 93 5.85 -5.52 -5.61
N GLU A 94 5.90 -4.89 -6.79
CA GLU A 94 5.80 -5.61 -8.07
C GLU A 94 6.89 -6.68 -8.22
N SER A 95 8.12 -6.33 -7.86
CA SER A 95 9.24 -7.26 -7.95
C SER A 95 9.03 -8.48 -7.06
N LEU A 96 8.57 -8.26 -5.81
CA LEU A 96 8.30 -9.35 -4.89
C LEU A 96 7.15 -10.23 -5.36
N LEU A 97 6.08 -9.62 -5.86
CA LEU A 97 4.93 -10.36 -6.37
C LEU A 97 5.33 -11.17 -7.61
N PHE A 98 6.09 -10.58 -8.52
CA PHE A 98 6.56 -11.29 -9.71
C PHE A 98 7.38 -12.52 -9.31
N GLY A 99 8.25 -12.38 -8.31
CA GLY A 99 9.04 -13.48 -7.80
C GLY A 99 8.22 -14.61 -7.19
N MET A 100 6.98 -14.33 -6.78
CA MET A 100 6.05 -15.35 -6.26
C MET A 100 5.24 -16.03 -7.37
N GLY A 101 5.41 -15.63 -8.63
CA GLY A 101 4.65 -16.18 -9.76
C GLY A 101 3.42 -15.38 -10.12
N CYS A 102 3.24 -14.21 -9.52
CA CYS A 102 2.10 -13.34 -9.80
C CYS A 102 2.20 -12.82 -11.25
N LYS A 103 1.10 -12.91 -12.00
CA LYS A 103 1.06 -12.50 -13.41
C LYS A 103 0.27 -11.23 -13.64
N LYS A 104 -0.56 -10.83 -12.69
CA LYS A 104 -1.37 -9.63 -12.82
C LYS A 104 -1.64 -9.05 -11.44
N ILE A 105 -1.54 -7.73 -11.34
CA ILE A 105 -1.82 -6.99 -10.10
C ILE A 105 -3.09 -6.16 -10.32
N ASN A 106 -3.99 -6.20 -9.35
CA ASN A 106 -5.15 -5.34 -9.30
C ASN A 106 -5.07 -4.44 -8.07
N LEU A 107 -5.78 -3.34 -8.12
CA LEU A 107 -5.91 -2.43 -6.99
C LEU A 107 -7.22 -1.67 -7.13
N GLN A 108 -7.65 -1.06 -6.03
CA GLN A 108 -8.84 -0.24 -6.02
C GLN A 108 -8.48 1.18 -5.58
N VAL A 109 -9.07 2.15 -6.23
CA VAL A 109 -8.90 3.56 -5.90
C VAL A 109 -10.29 4.14 -5.67
N ARG A 110 -10.44 4.94 -4.60
CA ARG A 110 -11.70 5.65 -4.38
C ARG A 110 -11.97 6.57 -5.57
N GLN A 111 -13.21 6.62 -6.03
CA GLN A 111 -13.57 7.42 -7.20
C GLN A 111 -13.19 8.90 -7.04
N SER A 112 -13.19 9.39 -5.81
CA SER A 112 -12.83 10.77 -5.51
C SER A 112 -11.32 11.05 -5.63
N ASN A 113 -10.48 10.02 -5.78
CA ASN A 113 -9.03 10.18 -5.74
C ASN A 113 -8.39 10.05 -7.13
N MET A 114 -8.77 10.95 -8.04
CA MET A 114 -8.23 10.95 -9.41
C MET A 114 -6.72 11.16 -9.50
N PRO A 115 -6.06 11.95 -8.63
CA PRO A 115 -4.60 12.06 -8.69
C PRO A 115 -3.89 10.72 -8.51
N VAL A 116 -4.43 9.83 -7.68
CA VAL A 116 -3.86 8.50 -7.49
C VAL A 116 -4.04 7.65 -8.74
N VAL A 117 -5.19 7.78 -9.43
CA VAL A 117 -5.41 7.09 -10.72
C VAL A 117 -4.34 7.50 -11.73
N SER A 118 -4.07 8.81 -11.85
CA SER A 118 -3.03 9.31 -12.75
C SER A 118 -1.65 8.76 -12.40
N PHE A 119 -1.34 8.69 -11.11
CA PHE A 119 -0.09 8.11 -10.63
C PHE A 119 0.06 6.66 -11.11
N TYR A 120 -0.96 5.83 -10.88
CA TYR A 120 -0.90 4.42 -11.29
C TYR A 120 -0.85 4.26 -12.81
N ARG A 121 -1.56 5.13 -13.56
CA ARG A 121 -1.46 5.11 -15.02
C ARG A 121 -0.02 5.38 -15.50
N SER A 122 0.70 6.25 -14.82
CA SER A 122 2.10 6.52 -15.17
C SER A 122 2.98 5.28 -14.95
N LEU A 123 2.53 4.32 -14.16
CA LEU A 123 3.20 3.05 -13.91
C LEU A 123 2.59 1.89 -14.72
N GLU A 124 1.84 2.23 -15.77
CA GLU A 124 1.26 1.27 -16.72
C GLU A 124 0.06 0.48 -16.17
N TYR A 125 -0.57 0.97 -15.10
CA TYR A 125 -1.86 0.44 -14.65
C TYR A 125 -2.98 1.10 -15.45
N GLU A 126 -4.02 0.34 -15.75
CA GLU A 126 -5.16 0.83 -16.54
C GLU A 126 -6.46 0.64 -15.76
N VAL A 127 -7.39 1.56 -15.98
CA VAL A 127 -8.75 1.42 -15.44
C VAL A 127 -9.43 0.28 -16.20
N GLU A 128 -9.96 -0.68 -15.46
CA GLU A 128 -10.63 -1.84 -16.05
C GLU A 128 -12.14 -1.68 -15.99
N GLU A 129 -12.83 -2.23 -16.98
CA GLU A 129 -14.29 -2.23 -17.00
C GLU A 129 -14.81 -3.38 -16.14
N ARG A 130 -14.73 -3.18 -14.84
CA ARG A 130 -15.21 -4.14 -13.84
C ARG A 130 -15.99 -3.41 -12.78
N VAL A 131 -17.09 -3.99 -12.36
CA VAL A 131 -17.82 -3.49 -11.20
C VAL A 131 -17.17 -4.08 -9.96
N SER A 132 -16.74 -3.22 -9.04
CA SER A 132 -16.20 -3.65 -7.75
C SER A 132 -17.34 -3.79 -6.76
N MET A 133 -17.41 -4.92 -6.06
CA MET A 133 -18.44 -5.18 -5.07
C MET A 133 -17.78 -5.65 -3.79
N GLY A 134 -18.34 -5.23 -2.65
CA GLY A 134 -17.83 -5.62 -1.36
C GLY A 134 -18.94 -5.98 -0.40
N LYS A 135 -18.61 -6.79 0.59
CA LYS A 135 -19.53 -7.15 1.66
C LYS A 135 -18.76 -7.17 2.96
N ARG A 136 -19.21 -6.37 3.91
CA ARG A 136 -18.63 -6.37 5.26
C ARG A 136 -19.33 -7.41 6.12
N PHE A 137 -18.55 -8.28 6.75
CA PHE A 137 -19.13 -9.23 7.70
C PHE A 137 -19.43 -8.50 9.01
N ARG A 138 -20.57 -8.83 9.60
CA ARG A 138 -20.96 -8.34 10.92
C ARG A 138 -20.50 -9.34 11.97
N GLU A 139 -20.02 -8.83 13.07
CA GLU A 139 -19.61 -9.62 14.21
C GLU A 139 -20.58 -9.46 15.36
#